data_b37ff7b9ab9f2d65f11a6abddca348ec
#
_entry.id   b37ff7b9ab9f2d65f11a6abddca348ec
#
_cell.length_a   1.000
_cell.length_b   1.000
_cell.length_c   1.000
_cell.angle_alpha   90.00
_cell.angle_beta   90.00
_cell.angle_gamma   90.00
#
_symmetry.space_group_name_H-M   'P 1'
#
loop_
_entity.id
_entity.type
_entity.pdbx_description
1 polymer ?
#
loop_
_entity_poly.entity_id
_entity_poly.type
_entity_poly.pdbx_seq_one_letter_code
_entity_poly.pdbx_strand_id
1 'polypeptide(L)'
;MDVHADKFLPRPTPESAPFWQGCKEHKLLLQHCSGCGTYQFYPRLLCATCMSEDLEWREASGRGKVETYTIVTRAVSDAYAADAPYVIALITL
;
A
#
# COMPACT_ATOMS: atom_id res chain seq x y z
N MET A 1 12.62 -25.00 1.22
CA MET A 1 13.07 -23.68 0.79
C MET A 1 11.89 -22.73 0.83
N ASP A 2 12.09 -21.58 1.44
CA ASP A 2 11.04 -20.58 1.54
C ASP A 2 10.87 -19.87 0.19
N VAL A 3 9.68 -20.00 -0.42
CA VAL A 3 9.38 -19.35 -1.70
C VAL A 3 9.37 -17.82 -1.61
N HIS A 4 9.24 -17.29 -0.40
CA HIS A 4 9.27 -15.83 -0.18
C HIS A 4 10.67 -15.24 -0.29
N ALA A 5 11.73 -16.06 -0.23
CA ALA A 5 13.11 -15.58 -0.31
C ALA A 5 13.45 -14.95 -1.68
N ASP A 6 12.74 -15.36 -2.73
CA ASP A 6 12.99 -14.87 -4.10
C ASP A 6 12.19 -13.63 -4.46
N LYS A 7 11.25 -13.22 -3.60
CA LYS A 7 10.41 -12.05 -3.85
C LYS A 7 11.09 -10.77 -3.39
N PHE A 8 10.90 -9.71 -4.17
CA PHE A 8 11.35 -8.39 -3.76
C PHE A 8 10.46 -7.87 -2.65
N LEU A 9 11.03 -7.72 -1.46
CA LEU A 9 10.30 -7.19 -0.31
C LEU A 9 10.49 -5.67 -0.24
N PRO A 10 9.45 -4.93 0.16
CA PRO A 10 9.58 -3.50 0.32
C PRO A 10 10.58 -3.16 1.44
N ARG A 11 11.33 -2.09 1.23
CA ARG A 11 12.25 -1.56 2.23
C ARG A 11 11.65 -0.28 2.80
N PRO A 12 11.38 -0.23 4.11
CA PRO A 12 10.85 0.98 4.71
C PRO A 12 11.80 2.16 4.53
N THR A 13 11.23 3.30 4.18
CA THR A 13 11.93 4.59 4.15
C THR A 13 11.42 5.43 5.30
N PRO A 14 12.08 6.56 5.68
CA PRO A 14 11.58 7.39 6.76
C PRO A 14 10.12 7.82 6.58
N GLU A 15 9.72 8.16 5.35
CA GLU A 15 8.35 8.58 5.07
C GLU A 15 7.36 7.42 5.03
N SER A 16 7.80 6.19 4.76
CA SER A 16 6.92 5.03 4.70
C SER A 16 6.93 4.17 5.97
N ALA A 17 7.88 4.41 6.87
CA ALA A 17 8.03 3.62 8.09
C ALA A 17 6.75 3.52 8.94
N PRO A 18 5.98 4.61 9.16
CA PRO A 18 4.72 4.50 9.91
C PRO A 18 3.71 3.57 9.27
N PHE A 19 3.65 3.54 7.92
CA PHE A 19 2.76 2.62 7.21
C PHE A 19 3.11 1.17 7.52
N TRP A 20 4.40 0.81 7.38
CA TRP A 20 4.85 -0.56 7.63
C TRP A 20 4.72 -0.96 9.09
N GLN A 21 4.97 -0.04 10.01
CA GLN A 21 4.76 -0.29 11.43
C GLN A 21 3.29 -0.53 11.73
N GLY A 22 2.40 0.25 11.12
CA GLY A 22 0.95 0.02 11.21
C GLY A 22 0.56 -1.37 10.73
N CYS A 23 1.13 -1.83 9.61
CA CYS A 23 0.88 -3.17 9.09
C CYS A 23 1.24 -4.26 10.11
N LYS A 24 2.33 -4.10 10.83
CA LYS A 24 2.74 -5.04 11.89
C LYS A 24 1.73 -5.08 13.04
N GLU A 25 1.00 -4.00 13.25
CA GLU A 25 -0.02 -3.87 14.28
C GLU A 25 -1.42 -4.16 13.74
N HIS A 26 -1.52 -4.67 12.52
CA HIS A 26 -2.78 -4.96 11.82
C HIS A 26 -3.65 -3.71 11.62
N LYS A 27 -2.99 -2.59 11.35
CA LYS A 27 -3.65 -1.31 11.07
C LYS A 27 -3.31 -0.86 9.65
N LEU A 28 -4.32 -0.37 8.95
CA LEU A 28 -4.12 0.25 7.64
C LEU A 28 -4.06 1.76 7.83
N LEU A 29 -2.84 2.30 7.83
CA LEU A 29 -2.60 3.72 8.04
C LEU A 29 -2.40 4.42 6.70
N LEU A 30 -3.09 5.53 6.51
CA LEU A 30 -3.00 6.37 5.32
C LEU A 30 -2.60 7.78 5.70
N GLN A 31 -1.91 8.46 4.79
CA GLN A 31 -1.60 9.87 4.97
C GLN A 31 -2.83 10.71 4.63
N HIS A 32 -3.11 11.68 5.50
CA HIS A 32 -4.17 12.66 5.31
C HIS A 32 -3.58 14.06 5.40
N CYS A 33 -3.87 14.90 4.41
CA CYS A 33 -3.44 16.29 4.44
C CYS A 33 -4.46 17.12 5.18
N SER A 34 -4.06 17.73 6.29
CA SER A 34 -4.96 18.63 7.05
C SER A 34 -5.16 19.96 6.32
N GLY A 35 -4.29 20.32 5.37
CA GLY A 35 -4.42 21.55 4.59
C GLY A 35 -5.52 21.48 3.53
N CYS A 36 -5.58 20.39 2.76
CA CYS A 36 -6.56 20.25 1.68
C CYS A 36 -7.58 19.12 1.88
N GLY A 37 -7.43 18.33 2.94
CA GLY A 37 -8.39 17.28 3.28
C GLY A 37 -8.28 16.00 2.46
N THR A 38 -7.31 15.88 1.57
CA THR A 38 -7.15 14.67 0.75
C THR A 38 -6.39 13.59 1.48
N TYR A 39 -6.77 12.34 1.20
CA TYR A 39 -5.98 11.18 1.57
C TYR A 39 -5.04 10.80 0.44
N GLN A 40 -3.90 10.23 0.78
CA GLN A 40 -3.01 9.69 -0.22
C GLN A 40 -2.41 8.37 0.24
N PHE A 41 -2.22 7.51 -0.67
CA PHE A 41 -1.39 6.33 -0.65
C PHE A 41 -0.57 6.40 -1.93
N TYR A 42 0.52 6.48 -1.86
CA TYR A 42 1.76 6.01 -1.36
C TYR A 42 2.37 7.08 -0.42
N PRO A 43 3.03 6.69 0.68
CA PRO A 43 3.56 7.68 1.64
C PRO A 43 4.60 8.60 1.01
N ARG A 44 4.44 9.91 1.24
CA ARG A 44 5.31 10.95 0.69
C ARG A 44 5.65 11.97 1.77
N LEU A 45 6.64 12.81 1.49
CA LEU A 45 7.02 13.89 2.39
C LEU A 45 6.07 15.08 2.30
N LEU A 46 5.43 15.25 1.14
CA LEU A 46 4.52 16.34 0.86
C LEU A 46 3.20 15.80 0.32
N CYS A 47 2.14 16.58 0.50
CA CYS A 47 0.86 16.28 -0.11
C CYS A 47 0.98 16.35 -1.65
N ALA A 48 0.58 15.28 -2.33
CA ALA A 48 0.63 15.23 -3.79
C ALA A 48 -0.35 16.19 -4.46
N THR A 49 -1.37 16.66 -3.73
CA THR A 49 -2.39 17.55 -4.27
C THR A 49 -2.06 19.02 -4.06
N CYS A 50 -1.66 19.42 -2.85
CA CYS A 50 -1.45 20.83 -2.53
C CYS A 50 -0.01 21.17 -2.12
N MET A 51 0.89 20.20 -2.08
CA MET A 51 2.29 20.35 -1.73
C MET A 51 2.56 20.78 -0.29
N SER A 52 1.55 20.68 0.58
CA SER A 52 1.69 21.00 2.01
C SER A 52 2.50 19.92 2.74
N GLU A 53 3.18 20.32 3.80
CA GLU A 53 3.85 19.41 4.71
C GLU A 53 2.92 18.91 5.82
N ASP A 54 1.68 19.38 5.86
CA ASP A 54 0.71 19.09 6.92
C ASP A 54 0.07 17.70 6.76
N LEU A 55 0.91 16.69 6.65
CA LEU A 55 0.47 15.30 6.54
C LEU A 55 0.40 14.65 7.91
N GLU A 56 -0.69 13.96 8.17
CA GLU A 56 -0.88 13.17 9.38
C GLU A 56 -1.24 11.74 8.99
N TRP A 57 -1.02 10.80 9.90
CA TRP A 57 -1.38 9.41 9.70
C TRP A 57 -2.74 9.14 10.32
N ARG A 58 -3.64 8.54 9.53
CA ARG A 58 -4.98 8.16 10.01
C ARG A 58 -5.23 6.69 9.73
N GLU A 59 -5.85 6.02 10.68
CA GLU A 59 -6.24 4.63 10.52
C GLU A 59 -7.50 4.54 9.67
N ALA A 60 -7.44 3.76 8.58
CA ALA A 60 -8.61 3.45 7.77
C ALA A 60 -9.40 2.32 8.43
N SER A 61 -10.70 2.23 8.09
CA SER A 61 -11.58 1.20 8.66
C SER A 61 -11.18 -0.23 8.27
N GLY A 62 -10.40 -0.38 7.22
CA GLY A 62 -10.08 -1.67 6.65
C GLY A 62 -11.16 -2.18 5.70
N ARG A 63 -12.24 -1.44 5.52
CA ARG A 63 -13.31 -1.77 4.58
C ARG A 63 -13.08 -1.03 3.28
N GLY A 64 -13.42 -1.67 2.18
CA GLY A 64 -13.27 -1.06 0.87
C GLY A 64 -14.18 -1.68 -0.15
N LYS A 65 -14.21 -1.06 -1.33
CA LYS A 65 -14.98 -1.55 -2.46
C LYS A 65 -14.03 -1.84 -3.61
N VAL A 66 -14.20 -2.97 -4.24
CA VAL A 66 -13.39 -3.33 -5.41
C VAL A 66 -13.82 -2.48 -6.60
N GLU A 67 -12.93 -1.60 -7.06
CA GLU A 67 -13.17 -0.79 -8.25
C GLU A 67 -12.96 -1.61 -9.52
N THR A 68 -11.85 -2.35 -9.55
CA THR A 68 -11.53 -3.23 -10.66
C THR A 68 -10.55 -4.30 -10.19
N TYR A 69 -10.43 -5.37 -10.96
CA TYR A 69 -9.47 -6.42 -10.65
C TYR A 69 -9.01 -7.11 -11.92
N THR A 70 -7.91 -7.82 -11.82
CA THR A 70 -7.45 -8.74 -12.85
C THR A 70 -6.95 -10.03 -12.21
N ILE A 71 -7.07 -11.12 -12.95
CA ILE A 71 -6.54 -12.41 -12.51
C ILE A 71 -5.26 -12.65 -13.30
N VAL A 72 -4.14 -12.76 -12.58
CA VAL A 72 -2.83 -13.03 -13.18
C VAL A 72 -2.66 -14.53 -13.28
N THR A 73 -2.75 -15.06 -14.48
CA THR A 73 -2.60 -16.49 -14.74
C THR A 73 -1.17 -16.87 -15.04
N ARG A 74 -0.37 -15.91 -15.48
CA ARG A 74 1.05 -16.10 -15.79
C ARG A 74 1.85 -15.05 -15.03
N ALA A 75 2.67 -15.50 -14.10
CA ALA A 75 3.47 -14.62 -13.26
C ALA A 75 4.51 -13.85 -14.08
N VAL A 76 4.75 -12.60 -13.66
CA VAL A 76 5.75 -11.72 -14.31
C VAL A 76 7.18 -12.12 -13.95
N SER A 77 7.36 -12.91 -12.91
CA SER A 77 8.68 -13.39 -12.49
C SER A 77 8.54 -14.77 -11.86
N ASP A 78 9.65 -15.51 -11.82
CA ASP A 78 9.69 -16.84 -11.24
C ASP A 78 9.36 -16.83 -9.75
N ALA A 79 9.63 -15.73 -9.07
CA ALA A 79 9.33 -15.57 -7.64
C ALA A 79 7.84 -15.71 -7.33
N TYR A 80 6.98 -15.38 -8.29
CA TYR A 80 5.52 -15.43 -8.14
C TYR A 80 4.86 -16.59 -8.89
N ALA A 81 5.64 -17.38 -9.62
CA ALA A 81 5.09 -18.46 -10.43
C ALA A 81 4.28 -19.48 -9.62
N ALA A 82 4.72 -19.78 -8.39
CA ALA A 82 4.03 -20.71 -7.51
C ALA A 82 2.70 -20.16 -6.97
N ASP A 83 2.50 -18.85 -6.99
CA ASP A 83 1.29 -18.21 -6.50
C ASP A 83 0.24 -18.01 -7.58
N ALA A 84 0.59 -18.22 -8.85
CA ALA A 84 -0.36 -18.06 -9.95
C ALA A 84 -1.40 -19.22 -9.95
N PRO A 85 -2.68 -18.98 -10.27
CA PRO A 85 -3.25 -17.64 -10.53
C PRO A 85 -3.43 -16.83 -9.25
N TYR A 86 -3.25 -15.52 -9.35
CA TYR A 86 -3.52 -14.62 -8.24
C TYR A 86 -4.23 -13.35 -8.75
N VAL A 87 -4.81 -12.61 -7.82
CA VAL A 87 -5.62 -11.43 -8.16
C VAL A 87 -4.89 -10.15 -7.78
N ILE A 88 -4.90 -9.19 -8.69
CA ILE A 88 -4.52 -7.81 -8.41
C ILE A 88 -5.78 -6.97 -8.51
N ALA A 89 -6.06 -6.17 -7.49
CA ALA A 89 -7.28 -5.38 -7.44
C ALA A 89 -6.98 -3.93 -7.03
N LEU A 90 -7.82 -3.02 -7.51
CA LEU A 90 -7.87 -1.64 -7.04
C LEU A 90 -9.06 -1.52 -6.10
N ILE A 91 -8.80 -1.06 -4.89
CA ILE A 91 -9.79 -0.97 -3.84
C ILE A 91 -10.00 0.49 -3.45
N THR A 92 -11.23 0.93 -3.42
CA THR A 92 -11.61 2.24 -2.86
C THR A 92 -11.96 2.04 -1.39
N LEU A 93 -11.25 2.73 -0.55
CA LEU A 93 -11.45 2.66 0.90
C LEU A 93 -12.57 3.59 1.37
#